data_28fc9242b2d81a950708548283e39f24
#
_entry.id   28fc9242b2d81a950708548283e39f24
#
_cell.length_a   1.000
_cell.length_b   1.000
_cell.length_c   1.000
_cell.angle_alpha   90.00
_cell.angle_beta   90.00
_cell.angle_gamma   90.00
#
_symmetry.space_group_name_H-M   'P 1'
#
loop_
_entity.id
_entity.type
_entity.pdbx_description
1 polymer ?
#
loop_
_entity_poly.entity_id
_entity_poly.type
_entity_poly.pdbx_seq_one_letter_code
_entity_poly.pdbx_strand_id
1 'polypeptide(L)'
;MATLKINVVCCDGSPSKFSQIVEVELDSGILNERLLDTIPQEAAAGESRRLHNAAHHAEHGPVTYLQEVHEGGFSVMSGNPENQQETFFGAGSYVAFIDDEGPGHGSRVGPEGVKRTLRVLKGHLDIEC
;
A
#
# COMPACT_ATOMS: atom_id res chain seq x y z
N MET A 1 -14.06 8.46 -19.03
CA MET A 1 -13.76 8.22 -17.61
C MET A 1 -12.27 8.15 -17.35
N ALA A 2 -11.80 8.79 -16.32
CA ALA A 2 -10.41 8.71 -15.94
C ALA A 2 -10.15 7.42 -15.16
N THR A 3 -9.03 6.78 -15.41
CA THR A 3 -8.58 5.62 -14.64
C THR A 3 -7.27 5.95 -13.94
N LEU A 4 -6.99 5.22 -12.86
CA LEU A 4 -5.75 5.29 -12.12
C LEU A 4 -5.06 3.93 -12.16
N LYS A 5 -3.76 3.98 -12.38
CA LYS A 5 -2.92 2.80 -12.24
C LYS A 5 -2.50 2.72 -10.77
N ILE A 6 -2.89 1.64 -10.12
CA ILE A 6 -2.65 1.44 -8.69
C ILE A 6 -1.83 0.17 -8.49
N ASN A 7 -0.77 0.28 -7.70
CA ASN A 7 0.02 -0.86 -7.26
C ASN A 7 -0.60 -1.38 -5.97
N VAL A 8 -1.06 -2.61 -5.95
CA VAL A 8 -1.75 -3.17 -4.80
C VAL A 8 -0.89 -4.22 -4.12
N VAL A 9 -0.62 -4.01 -2.84
CA VAL A 9 0.08 -4.96 -1.98
C VAL A 9 -0.99 -5.85 -1.33
N CYS A 10 -0.98 -7.12 -1.69
CA CYS A 10 -2.02 -8.06 -1.30
C CYS A 10 -1.44 -9.43 -0.99
N CYS A 11 -2.21 -10.28 -0.31
CA CYS A 11 -1.79 -11.63 0.02
C CYS A 11 -1.85 -12.52 -1.22
N ASP A 12 -0.82 -13.33 -1.45
CA ASP A 12 -0.83 -14.31 -2.52
C ASP A 12 -1.76 -15.49 -2.17
N GLY A 13 -1.96 -16.39 -3.11
CA GLY A 13 -2.83 -17.56 -2.92
C GLY A 13 -2.20 -18.70 -2.15
N SER A 14 -0.98 -18.55 -1.64
CA SER A 14 -0.28 -19.61 -0.93
C SER A 14 -0.80 -19.80 0.49
N PRO A 15 -0.56 -20.96 1.12
CA PRO A 15 -0.91 -21.17 2.53
C PRO A 15 -0.23 -20.18 3.48
N SER A 16 0.96 -19.68 3.12
CA SER A 16 1.71 -18.72 3.94
C SER A 16 1.21 -17.29 3.80
N LYS A 17 0.37 -16.99 2.79
CA LYS A 17 -0.19 -15.66 2.55
C LYS A 17 0.88 -14.58 2.45
N PHE A 18 1.94 -14.83 1.69
CA PHE A 18 2.97 -13.83 1.47
C PHE A 18 2.42 -12.63 0.74
N SER A 19 2.91 -11.44 1.07
CA SER A 19 2.51 -10.23 0.35
C SER A 19 3.12 -10.21 -1.04
N GLN A 20 2.35 -9.77 -2.02
CA GLN A 20 2.81 -9.56 -3.39
C GLN A 20 2.26 -8.24 -3.90
N ILE A 21 2.81 -7.75 -4.99
CA ILE A 21 2.39 -6.49 -5.59
C ILE A 21 1.83 -6.78 -6.97
N VAL A 22 0.60 -6.34 -7.21
CA VAL A 22 -0.04 -6.43 -8.52
C VAL A 22 -0.44 -5.02 -8.98
N GLU A 23 -0.36 -4.76 -10.27
CA GLU A 23 -0.76 -3.49 -10.86
C GLU A 23 -2.15 -3.63 -11.46
N VAL A 24 -3.04 -2.72 -11.10
CA VAL A 24 -4.42 -2.69 -11.62
C VAL A 24 -4.78 -1.29 -12.08
N GLU A 25 -5.73 -1.20 -13.00
CA GLU A 25 -6.33 0.08 -13.38
C GLU A 25 -7.74 0.13 -12.84
N LEU A 26 -8.05 1.18 -12.09
CA LEU A 26 -9.37 1.38 -11.50
C LEU A 26 -9.90 2.76 -11.87
N ASP A 27 -11.21 2.93 -11.83
CA ASP A 27 -11.83 4.23 -12.00
C ASP A 27 -11.33 5.19 -10.92
N SER A 28 -11.00 6.42 -11.32
CA SER A 28 -10.49 7.44 -10.40
C SER A 28 -11.46 7.80 -9.28
N GLY A 29 -12.75 7.48 -9.44
CA GLY A 29 -13.76 7.65 -8.39
C GLY A 29 -13.45 6.86 -7.13
N ILE A 30 -12.61 5.80 -7.22
CA ILE A 30 -12.21 5.01 -6.06
C ILE A 30 -11.57 5.86 -4.96
N LEU A 31 -10.98 7.00 -5.30
CA LEU A 31 -10.36 7.90 -4.32
C LEU A 31 -11.38 8.52 -3.38
N ASN A 32 -12.66 8.53 -3.75
CA ASN A 32 -13.71 9.20 -2.98
C ASN A 32 -14.87 8.29 -2.58
N GLU A 33 -15.14 7.23 -3.33
CA GLU A 33 -16.35 6.40 -3.16
C GLU A 33 -16.50 5.79 -1.77
N ARG A 34 -15.43 5.34 -1.17
CA ARG A 34 -15.47 4.67 0.14
C ARG A 34 -14.53 5.35 1.12
N LEU A 35 -14.28 6.64 0.91
CA LEU A 35 -13.31 7.38 1.69
C LEU A 35 -13.78 7.58 3.13
N LEU A 36 -12.99 7.10 4.07
CA LEU A 36 -13.22 7.28 5.51
C LEU A 36 -12.36 8.40 6.08
N ASP A 37 -11.13 8.57 5.59
CA ASP A 37 -10.20 9.56 6.11
C ASP A 37 -9.12 9.88 5.08
N THR A 38 -8.53 11.06 5.21
CA THR A 38 -7.41 11.54 4.39
C THR A 38 -6.36 12.14 5.30
N ILE A 39 -5.17 11.58 5.29
CA ILE A 39 -4.11 11.94 6.23
C ILE A 39 -2.83 12.29 5.45
N PRO A 40 -2.35 13.54 5.53
CA PRO A 40 -1.05 13.87 4.96
C PRO A 40 0.06 13.27 5.82
N GLN A 41 1.10 12.75 5.15
CA GLN A 41 2.22 12.11 5.83
C GLN A 41 3.55 12.58 5.24
N GLU A 42 4.53 12.74 6.11
CA GLU A 42 5.92 12.98 5.75
C GLU A 42 6.80 12.02 6.54
N ALA A 43 7.84 11.50 5.90
CA ALA A 43 8.83 10.68 6.57
C ALA A 43 10.22 11.02 6.06
N ALA A 44 11.20 10.92 6.96
CA ALA A 44 12.59 11.24 6.65
C ALA A 44 13.27 10.10 5.91
N ALA A 45 14.30 10.45 5.14
CA ALA A 45 15.10 9.47 4.42
C ALA A 45 15.61 8.36 5.34
N GLY A 46 15.49 7.12 4.89
CA GLY A 46 15.98 5.95 5.59
C GLY A 46 15.08 5.41 6.71
N GLU A 47 13.99 6.08 7.04
CA GLU A 47 13.03 5.52 7.99
C GLU A 47 12.47 4.20 7.46
N SER A 48 12.38 3.20 8.33
CA SER A 48 11.92 1.87 7.93
C SER A 48 10.91 1.32 8.91
N ARG A 49 10.07 0.42 8.41
CA ARG A 49 9.13 -0.36 9.19
C ARG A 49 9.40 -1.83 8.98
N ARG A 50 9.35 -2.59 10.09
CA ARG A 50 9.46 -4.04 10.04
C ARG A 50 8.26 -4.64 9.33
N LEU A 51 8.34 -5.93 9.03
CA LEU A 51 7.22 -6.68 8.49
C LEU A 51 5.99 -6.51 9.36
N HIS A 52 4.89 -6.15 8.74
CA HIS A 52 3.58 -6.04 9.38
C HIS A 52 2.51 -6.25 8.32
N ASN A 53 1.40 -6.86 8.72
CA ASN A 53 0.24 -6.86 7.86
C ASN A 53 -0.55 -5.57 8.09
N ALA A 54 -1.45 -5.28 7.18
CA ALA A 54 -2.14 -3.99 7.15
C ALA A 54 -3.64 -4.18 6.88
N ALA A 55 -4.33 -3.10 6.55
CA ALA A 55 -5.67 -3.14 6.01
C ALA A 55 -6.75 -3.61 6.98
N HIS A 56 -6.51 -3.42 8.29
CA HIS A 56 -7.51 -3.66 9.31
C HIS A 56 -7.54 -2.49 10.30
N HIS A 57 -8.68 -1.86 10.44
CA HIS A 57 -8.86 -0.69 11.31
C HIS A 57 -9.69 -1.05 12.53
N ALA A 58 -9.29 -0.54 13.70
CA ALA A 58 -9.95 -0.87 14.96
C ALA A 58 -11.45 -0.51 14.98
N GLU A 59 -11.82 0.60 14.33
CA GLU A 59 -13.21 1.08 14.30
C GLU A 59 -14.00 0.57 13.09
N HIS A 60 -13.33 0.42 11.95
CA HIS A 60 -14.00 0.17 10.67
C HIS A 60 -13.85 -1.26 10.16
N GLY A 61 -13.05 -2.10 10.84
CA GLY A 61 -12.75 -3.44 10.36
C GLY A 61 -11.85 -3.42 9.13
N PRO A 62 -12.12 -4.25 8.10
CA PRO A 62 -11.29 -4.26 6.90
C PRO A 62 -11.31 -2.91 6.19
N VAL A 63 -10.13 -2.42 5.82
CA VAL A 63 -9.95 -1.16 5.09
C VAL A 63 -8.87 -1.34 4.03
N THR A 64 -8.81 -0.41 3.09
CA THR A 64 -7.70 -0.27 2.17
C THR A 64 -6.93 0.99 2.55
N TYR A 65 -5.62 0.87 2.71
CA TYR A 65 -4.75 2.03 2.88
C TYR A 65 -4.17 2.38 1.52
N LEU A 66 -4.66 3.47 0.93
CA LEU A 66 -4.23 3.93 -0.39
C LEU A 66 -3.34 5.15 -0.22
N GLN A 67 -2.08 5.02 -0.62
CA GLN A 67 -1.12 6.12 -0.54
C GLN A 67 -0.86 6.70 -1.93
N GLU A 68 -0.87 8.03 -2.01
CA GLU A 68 -0.47 8.78 -3.19
C GLU A 68 0.83 9.50 -2.88
N VAL A 69 1.89 9.19 -3.62
CA VAL A 69 3.22 9.79 -3.41
C VAL A 69 3.32 11.09 -4.17
N HIS A 70 3.64 12.18 -3.47
CA HIS A 70 3.77 13.52 -4.05
C HIS A 70 5.22 13.89 -4.30
N GLU A 71 6.12 13.59 -3.37
CA GLU A 71 7.54 13.89 -3.47
C GLU A 71 8.36 12.76 -2.87
N GLY A 72 9.58 12.56 -3.41
CA GLY A 72 10.46 11.50 -2.95
C GLY A 72 9.92 10.14 -3.28
N GLY A 73 9.96 9.22 -2.32
CA GLY A 73 9.43 7.88 -2.51
C GLY A 73 9.79 6.92 -1.39
N PHE A 74 9.28 5.71 -1.49
CA PHE A 74 9.55 4.65 -0.53
C PHE A 74 9.54 3.29 -1.22
N SER A 75 10.22 2.34 -0.60
CA SER A 75 10.23 0.95 -1.06
C SER A 75 9.32 0.10 -0.20
N VAL A 76 8.71 -0.89 -0.82
CA VAL A 76 7.95 -1.95 -0.13
C VAL A 76 8.74 -3.25 -0.29
N MET A 77 8.99 -3.92 0.83
CA MET A 77 9.59 -5.24 0.87
C MET A 77 8.48 -6.28 0.96
N SER A 78 8.40 -7.15 -0.04
CA SER A 78 7.31 -8.12 -0.16
C SER A 78 7.85 -9.53 -0.42
N GLY A 79 6.96 -10.53 -0.31
CA GLY A 79 7.27 -11.91 -0.56
C GLY A 79 7.69 -12.66 0.68
N ASN A 80 8.40 -13.77 0.48
CA ASN A 80 8.90 -14.59 1.58
C ASN A 80 9.90 -13.79 2.44
N PRO A 81 9.71 -13.69 3.77
CA PRO A 81 10.64 -12.95 4.63
C PRO A 81 12.10 -13.37 4.53
N GLU A 82 12.35 -14.61 4.11
CA GLU A 82 13.71 -15.11 3.91
C GLU A 82 14.31 -14.72 2.55
N ASN A 83 13.48 -14.20 1.63
CA ASN A 83 13.90 -13.82 0.29
C ASN A 83 13.00 -12.74 -0.25
N GLN A 84 13.06 -11.57 0.37
CA GLN A 84 12.18 -10.45 0.03
C GLN A 84 12.57 -9.77 -1.27
N GLN A 85 11.56 -9.23 -1.95
CA GLN A 85 11.74 -8.33 -3.08
C GLN A 85 11.47 -6.90 -2.61
N GLU A 86 12.32 -5.97 -3.05
CA GLU A 86 12.15 -4.55 -2.77
C GLU A 86 11.67 -3.84 -4.03
N THR A 87 10.56 -3.11 -3.91
CA THR A 87 10.00 -2.33 -5.01
C THR A 87 9.88 -0.87 -4.59
N PHE A 88 10.50 0.03 -5.34
CA PHE A 88 10.48 1.46 -5.06
C PHE A 88 9.32 2.15 -5.78
N PHE A 89 8.62 3.02 -5.05
CA PHE A 89 7.55 3.84 -5.59
C PHE A 89 7.89 5.31 -5.43
N GLY A 90 8.07 6.01 -6.54
CA GLY A 90 8.39 7.43 -6.57
C GLY A 90 7.17 8.33 -6.70
N ALA A 91 7.41 9.62 -6.88
CA ALA A 91 6.36 10.62 -7.05
C ALA A 91 5.41 10.25 -8.21
N GLY A 92 4.13 10.43 -8.00
CA GLY A 92 3.08 10.06 -8.95
C GLY A 92 2.53 8.65 -8.76
N SER A 93 3.13 7.84 -7.88
CA SER A 93 2.67 6.47 -7.64
C SER A 93 1.47 6.44 -6.70
N TYR A 94 0.56 5.51 -6.98
CA TYR A 94 -0.52 5.11 -6.08
C TYR A 94 -0.24 3.70 -5.59
N VAL A 95 -0.20 3.51 -4.27
CA VAL A 95 0.09 2.22 -3.65
C VAL A 95 -0.98 1.90 -2.63
N ALA A 96 -1.70 0.80 -2.83
CA ALA A 96 -2.76 0.37 -1.93
C ALA A 96 -2.33 -0.88 -1.17
N PHE A 97 -2.71 -0.96 0.09
CA PHE A 97 -2.37 -2.09 0.97
C PHE A 97 -3.65 -2.77 1.42
N ILE A 98 -3.77 -4.07 1.09
CA ILE A 98 -4.86 -4.93 1.54
C ILE A 98 -4.34 -6.27 2.09
N ASP A 99 -3.04 -6.36 2.39
CA ASP A 99 -2.38 -7.55 2.91
C ASP A 99 -2.61 -7.68 4.42
N ASP A 100 -3.77 -8.18 4.80
CA ASP A 100 -4.22 -8.27 6.18
C ASP A 100 -3.92 -9.63 6.85
N GLU A 101 -3.27 -10.55 6.15
CA GLU A 101 -2.90 -11.86 6.64
C GLU A 101 -1.42 -12.14 6.38
N GLY A 102 -0.90 -13.19 7.01
CA GLY A 102 0.48 -13.62 6.81
C GLY A 102 1.49 -12.67 7.43
N PRO A 103 2.76 -12.72 6.98
CA PRO A 103 3.82 -11.91 7.56
C PRO A 103 3.71 -10.42 7.20
N GLY A 104 2.93 -10.08 6.16
CA GLY A 104 2.80 -8.71 5.69
C GLY A 104 3.99 -8.24 4.87
N HIS A 105 4.21 -6.94 4.88
CA HIS A 105 5.27 -6.28 4.14
C HIS A 105 6.10 -5.39 5.04
N GLY A 106 7.32 -5.06 4.60
CA GLY A 106 8.14 -4.03 5.22
C GLY A 106 8.18 -2.80 4.32
N SER A 107 8.74 -1.71 4.83
CA SER A 107 8.92 -0.51 4.02
C SER A 107 10.16 0.26 4.44
N ARG A 108 10.70 1.04 3.51
CA ARG A 108 11.83 1.92 3.75
C ARG A 108 11.70 3.18 2.91
N VAL A 109 11.82 4.32 3.56
CA VAL A 109 11.78 5.61 2.87
C VAL A 109 13.08 5.81 2.08
N GLY A 110 12.96 6.32 0.86
CA GLY A 110 14.10 6.54 -0.02
C GLY A 110 15.00 7.69 0.43
N PRO A 111 16.10 7.93 -0.32
CA PRO A 111 17.13 8.89 0.09
C PRO A 111 16.67 10.35 0.10
N GLU A 112 15.56 10.65 -0.53
CA GLU A 112 14.99 12.02 -0.58
C GLU A 112 13.84 12.22 0.40
N GLY A 113 13.54 11.22 1.24
CA GLY A 113 12.35 11.25 2.08
C GLY A 113 11.10 10.94 1.27
N VAL A 114 9.94 11.15 1.86
CA VAL A 114 8.67 10.99 1.17
C VAL A 114 7.63 11.95 1.72
N LYS A 115 6.86 12.54 0.80
CA LYS A 115 5.62 13.27 1.13
C LYS A 115 4.50 12.57 0.39
N ARG A 116 3.49 12.15 1.12
CA ARG A 116 2.39 11.37 0.56
C ARG A 116 1.08 11.66 1.28
N THR A 117 -0.01 11.30 0.65
CA THR A 117 -1.35 11.35 1.26
C THR A 117 -1.84 9.93 1.45
N LEU A 118 -2.22 9.60 2.67
CA LEU A 118 -2.87 8.33 2.99
C LEU A 118 -4.38 8.54 2.95
N ARG A 119 -5.07 7.74 2.11
CA ARG A 119 -6.52 7.66 2.12
C ARG A 119 -6.92 6.32 2.72
N VAL A 120 -7.82 6.36 3.70
CA VAL A 120 -8.37 5.15 4.29
C VAL A 120 -9.72 4.90 3.65
N LEU A 121 -9.85 3.77 2.95
CA LEU A 121 -11.06 3.40 2.23
C LEU A 121 -11.73 2.24 2.94
N LYS A 122 -13.06 2.26 3.02
CA LYS A 122 -13.83 1.19 3.65
C LYS A 122 -13.74 -0.09 2.83
N GLY A 123 -13.44 -1.21 3.50
CA GLY A 123 -13.31 -2.52 2.87
C GLY A 123 -12.04 -2.67 2.06
N HIS A 124 -11.81 -3.86 1.55
CA HIS A 124 -10.69 -4.14 0.65
C HIS A 124 -11.09 -3.86 -0.79
N LEU A 125 -10.12 -3.47 -1.61
CA LEU A 125 -10.34 -3.36 -3.05
C LEU A 125 -10.73 -4.73 -3.61
N ASP A 126 -11.72 -4.73 -4.51
CA ASP A 126 -12.19 -5.94 -5.15
C ASP A 126 -11.32 -6.27 -6.36
N ILE A 127 -10.20 -6.90 -6.09
CA ILE A 127 -9.21 -7.29 -7.10
C ILE A 127 -8.75 -8.72 -6.85
N GLU A 128 -8.22 -9.33 -7.90
CA GLU A 128 -7.56 -10.65 -7.78
C GLU A 128 -6.07 -10.49 -7.52
N CYS A 129 -5.56 -11.28 -6.57
CA CYS A 129 -4.14 -11.31 -6.24
C CYS A 129 -3.47 -12.66 -6.51
#